data_f0a65ce5b1a97dc896aaf3b3b70a6425
#
_entry.id   f0a65ce5b1a97dc896aaf3b3b70a6425
#
_cell.length_a   1.000
_cell.length_b   1.000
_cell.length_c   1.000
_cell.angle_alpha   90.00
_cell.angle_beta   90.00
_cell.angle_gamma   90.00
#
_symmetry.space_group_name_H-M   'P 1'
#
loop_
_entity.id
_entity.type
_entity.pdbx_description
1 polymer ?
#
loop_
_entity_poly.entity_id
_entity_poly.type
_entity_poly.pdbx_seq_one_letter_code
_entity_poly.pdbx_strand_id
1 'polypeptide(L)'
;MEKFKSVDELVDKLKPVDPVYCIRPKAIKKSVDFFMKNFPGEVLYAVKTNPNKFVLDQVYNNGIKNFDVASVNEIKLIKKLYPKAKLFYMHTVKAREDINLAYKEYGIRDFALDTKEELQKILEATHNAKDLTLYVRVAISNEHAEIDLSRKFGALPSEALGLIRLSKQHANKIGISFHVGSQCMHKISFSKGINEIKSLIKKTKIIPDIINVGGGFPSIYPDLKPEPLENYLKEIRKSLEDLNLSKLPKIICEPGRAIVAESGSTIVRVNLRKKYKLYINDGTYGSLFDSGVPNFILPSRMISNGRVQSKKITSFNFYGPTCD
;
A
#
# COMPACT_ATOMS: atom_id res chain seq x y z
N MET A 1 7.69 -19.61 15.40
CA MET A 1 7.07 -18.38 15.97
C MET A 1 6.27 -18.78 17.18
N GLU A 2 6.58 -18.20 18.32
CA GLU A 2 5.85 -18.47 19.56
C GLU A 2 4.48 -17.81 19.56
N LYS A 3 3.54 -18.40 20.29
CA LYS A 3 2.17 -17.91 20.41
C LYS A 3 1.86 -17.55 21.85
N PHE A 4 1.32 -16.35 22.05
CA PHE A 4 0.90 -15.84 23.35
C PHE A 4 -0.56 -15.41 23.29
N LYS A 5 -1.28 -15.51 24.40
CA LYS A 5 -2.68 -15.09 24.50
C LYS A 5 -2.79 -13.55 24.52
N SER A 6 -1.78 -12.88 25.06
CA SER A 6 -1.72 -11.42 25.16
C SER A 6 -0.28 -10.92 25.13
N VAL A 7 -0.11 -9.62 24.89
CA VAL A 7 1.19 -8.95 24.98
C VAL A 7 1.71 -8.95 26.41
N ASP A 8 0.83 -8.87 27.41
CA ASP A 8 1.21 -8.91 28.82
C ASP A 8 1.81 -10.28 29.17
N GLU A 9 1.17 -11.39 28.76
CA GLU A 9 1.72 -12.73 28.93
C GLU A 9 3.09 -12.89 28.26
N LEU A 10 3.27 -12.31 27.06
CA LEU A 10 4.56 -12.34 26.37
C LEU A 10 5.63 -11.62 27.19
N VAL A 11 5.33 -10.41 27.67
CA VAL A 11 6.28 -9.61 28.47
C VAL A 11 6.64 -10.31 29.78
N ASP A 12 5.65 -10.88 30.47
CA ASP A 12 5.87 -11.59 31.73
C ASP A 12 6.77 -12.81 31.53
N LYS A 13 6.55 -13.58 30.45
CA LYS A 13 7.32 -14.80 30.17
C LYS A 13 8.72 -14.52 29.62
N LEU A 14 8.82 -13.64 28.62
CA LEU A 14 10.08 -13.43 27.89
C LEU A 14 10.94 -12.33 28.49
N LYS A 15 10.34 -11.35 29.19
CA LYS A 15 11.04 -10.16 29.72
C LYS A 15 11.98 -9.56 28.68
N PRO A 16 11.50 -9.23 27.47
CA PRO A 16 12.34 -8.96 26.31
C PRO A 16 13.27 -7.78 26.56
N VAL A 17 14.53 -7.93 26.16
CA VAL A 17 15.54 -6.87 26.16
C VAL A 17 15.52 -6.13 24.82
N ASP A 18 15.38 -6.87 23.73
CA ASP A 18 15.31 -6.35 22.37
C ASP A 18 13.85 -6.07 21.97
N PRO A 19 13.64 -5.22 20.94
CA PRO A 19 12.30 -4.98 20.39
C PRO A 19 11.64 -6.28 19.90
N VAL A 20 10.35 -6.46 20.20
CA VAL A 20 9.60 -7.64 19.78
C VAL A 20 8.42 -7.23 18.90
N TYR A 21 8.39 -7.78 17.68
CA TYR A 21 7.26 -7.60 16.78
C TYR A 21 6.16 -8.62 17.09
N CYS A 22 4.97 -8.11 17.34
CA CYS A 22 3.79 -8.91 17.58
C CYS A 22 2.83 -8.79 16.39
N ILE A 23 2.35 -9.92 15.87
CA ILE A 23 1.39 -9.95 14.75
C ILE A 23 0.11 -10.63 15.21
N ARG A 24 -1.02 -10.02 14.91
CA ARG A 24 -2.38 -10.51 15.15
C ARG A 24 -3.02 -11.05 13.85
N PRO A 25 -2.93 -12.36 13.58
CA PRO A 25 -3.43 -12.95 12.33
C PRO A 25 -4.92 -12.70 12.09
N LYS A 26 -5.74 -12.68 13.14
CA LYS A 26 -7.19 -12.42 13.06
C LYS A 26 -7.49 -11.02 12.52
N ALA A 27 -6.64 -10.02 12.81
CA ALA A 27 -6.81 -8.67 12.29
C ALA A 27 -6.55 -8.64 10.77
N ILE A 28 -5.47 -9.31 10.31
CA ILE A 28 -5.20 -9.43 8.87
C ILE A 28 -6.37 -10.12 8.17
N LYS A 29 -6.83 -11.26 8.71
CA LYS A 29 -7.97 -11.99 8.13
C LYS A 29 -9.20 -11.09 8.02
N LYS A 30 -9.57 -10.36 9.07
CA LYS A 30 -10.71 -9.44 9.08
C LYS A 30 -10.61 -8.40 7.95
N SER A 31 -9.43 -7.78 7.79
CA SER A 31 -9.22 -6.77 6.75
C SER A 31 -9.23 -7.39 5.34
N VAL A 32 -8.61 -8.55 5.16
CA VAL A 32 -8.66 -9.27 3.87
C VAL A 32 -10.10 -9.65 3.51
N ASP A 33 -10.83 -10.28 4.43
CA ASP A 33 -12.24 -10.66 4.21
C ASP A 33 -13.09 -9.43 3.86
N PHE A 34 -12.84 -8.29 4.52
CA PHE A 34 -13.54 -7.05 4.24
C PHE A 34 -13.34 -6.58 2.79
N PHE A 35 -12.09 -6.48 2.33
CA PHE A 35 -11.80 -6.05 0.96
C PHE A 35 -12.30 -7.05 -0.07
N MET A 36 -12.07 -8.36 0.14
CA MET A 36 -12.51 -9.41 -0.78
C MET A 36 -14.03 -9.46 -0.94
N LYS A 37 -14.78 -9.14 0.12
CA LYS A 37 -16.25 -9.12 0.09
C LYS A 37 -16.83 -7.83 -0.51
N ASN A 38 -16.21 -6.68 -0.24
CA ASN A 38 -16.85 -5.40 -0.46
C ASN A 38 -16.26 -4.58 -1.62
N PHE A 39 -15.02 -4.83 -2.05
CA PHE A 39 -14.44 -4.13 -3.18
C PHE A 39 -15.04 -4.67 -4.51
N PRO A 40 -15.44 -3.78 -5.45
CA PRO A 40 -16.10 -4.20 -6.69
C PRO A 40 -15.10 -4.68 -7.78
N GLY A 41 -14.10 -5.45 -7.41
CA GLY A 41 -13.05 -5.88 -8.35
C GLY A 41 -11.98 -6.74 -7.70
N GLU A 42 -10.77 -6.74 -8.26
CA GLU A 42 -9.65 -7.51 -7.71
C GLU A 42 -8.82 -6.66 -6.74
N VAL A 43 -8.37 -7.33 -5.69
CA VAL A 43 -7.53 -6.72 -4.64
C VAL A 43 -6.09 -7.20 -4.83
N LEU A 44 -5.15 -6.26 -4.94
CA LEU A 44 -3.73 -6.50 -4.97
C LEU A 44 -3.14 -6.06 -3.62
N TYR A 45 -2.45 -6.95 -2.92
CA TYR A 45 -1.73 -6.53 -1.72
C TYR A 45 -0.42 -5.81 -2.09
N ALA A 46 -0.24 -4.59 -1.58
CA ALA A 46 1.00 -3.83 -1.77
C ALA A 46 2.12 -4.37 -0.88
N VAL A 47 3.04 -5.17 -1.46
CA VAL A 47 4.07 -5.92 -0.73
C VAL A 47 4.98 -5.02 0.10
N LYS A 48 5.33 -3.84 -0.41
CA LYS A 48 6.16 -2.82 0.28
C LYS A 48 5.67 -2.46 1.68
N THR A 49 4.37 -2.63 1.95
CA THR A 49 3.79 -2.25 3.25
C THR A 49 4.26 -3.17 4.37
N ASN A 50 4.30 -4.47 4.14
CA ASN A 50 4.88 -5.44 5.06
C ASN A 50 5.24 -6.74 4.31
N PRO A 51 6.53 -6.94 3.96
CA PRO A 51 6.99 -8.11 3.23
C PRO A 51 7.30 -9.30 4.14
N ASN A 52 7.00 -9.24 5.43
CA ASN A 52 7.26 -10.33 6.35
C ASN A 52 6.52 -11.59 5.90
N LYS A 53 7.23 -12.72 5.80
CA LYS A 53 6.67 -13.99 5.32
C LYS A 53 5.38 -14.38 6.03
N PHE A 54 5.31 -14.22 7.36
CA PHE A 54 4.11 -14.59 8.10
C PHE A 54 2.90 -13.71 7.74
N VAL A 55 3.12 -12.41 7.52
CA VAL A 55 2.07 -11.49 7.04
C VAL A 55 1.63 -11.89 5.65
N LEU A 56 2.57 -12.15 4.75
CA LEU A 56 2.28 -12.61 3.38
C LEU A 56 1.51 -13.91 3.36
N ASP A 57 1.87 -14.88 4.24
CA ASP A 57 1.12 -16.15 4.40
C ASP A 57 -0.34 -15.88 4.83
N GLN A 58 -0.56 -14.94 5.77
CA GLN A 58 -1.91 -14.58 6.19
C GLN A 58 -2.70 -13.92 5.06
N VAL A 59 -2.10 -13.00 4.33
CA VAL A 59 -2.73 -12.33 3.18
C VAL A 59 -3.10 -13.35 2.09
N TYR A 60 -2.14 -14.19 1.70
CA TYR A 60 -2.33 -15.19 0.66
C TYR A 60 -3.36 -16.27 1.04
N ASN A 61 -3.26 -16.82 2.24
CA ASN A 61 -4.14 -17.91 2.69
C ASN A 61 -5.58 -17.45 2.94
N ASN A 62 -5.79 -16.17 3.26
CA ASN A 62 -7.11 -15.59 3.42
C ASN A 62 -7.75 -15.07 2.11
N GLY A 63 -7.09 -15.25 0.94
CA GLY A 63 -7.76 -15.07 -0.35
C GLY A 63 -7.13 -14.09 -1.32
N ILE A 64 -6.29 -13.15 -0.91
CA ILE A 64 -5.59 -12.26 -1.86
C ILE A 64 -4.45 -13.04 -2.53
N LYS A 65 -4.59 -13.28 -3.84
CA LYS A 65 -3.63 -14.02 -4.66
C LYS A 65 -2.83 -13.12 -5.61
N ASN A 66 -3.20 -11.85 -5.68
CA ASN A 66 -2.59 -10.83 -6.53
C ASN A 66 -1.78 -9.86 -5.69
N PHE A 67 -0.61 -9.45 -6.19
CA PHE A 67 0.30 -8.56 -5.45
C PHE A 67 0.77 -7.40 -6.32
N ASP A 68 0.73 -6.19 -5.75
CA ASP A 68 1.46 -5.02 -6.24
C ASP A 68 2.90 -5.12 -5.74
N VAL A 69 3.85 -5.20 -6.68
CA VAL A 69 5.28 -5.25 -6.42
C VAL A 69 5.98 -4.00 -6.98
N ALA A 70 6.93 -3.49 -6.21
CA ALA A 70 7.68 -2.28 -6.54
C ALA A 70 9.16 -2.54 -6.85
N SER A 71 9.65 -3.77 -6.71
CA SER A 71 11.05 -4.14 -6.94
C SER A 71 11.22 -5.60 -7.31
N VAL A 72 12.36 -5.91 -7.93
CA VAL A 72 12.75 -7.31 -8.23
C VAL A 72 12.86 -8.15 -6.96
N ASN A 73 13.29 -7.57 -5.84
CA ASN A 73 13.37 -8.31 -4.58
C ASN A 73 11.99 -8.76 -4.10
N GLU A 74 10.97 -7.92 -4.23
CA GLU A 74 9.59 -8.29 -3.93
C GLU A 74 9.07 -9.36 -4.91
N ILE A 75 9.38 -9.25 -6.21
CA ILE A 75 9.05 -10.26 -7.22
C ILE A 75 9.63 -11.63 -6.83
N LYS A 76 10.94 -11.67 -6.56
CA LYS A 76 11.66 -12.89 -6.15
C LYS A 76 11.05 -13.48 -4.87
N LEU A 77 10.76 -12.65 -3.88
CA LEU A 77 10.16 -13.06 -2.62
C LEU A 77 8.79 -13.72 -2.84
N ILE A 78 7.88 -13.04 -3.53
CA ILE A 78 6.53 -13.55 -3.75
C ILE A 78 6.53 -14.80 -4.61
N LYS A 79 7.29 -14.84 -5.70
CA LYS A 79 7.37 -16.03 -6.56
C LYS A 79 7.99 -17.23 -5.86
N LYS A 80 8.97 -17.00 -4.97
CA LYS A 80 9.54 -18.07 -4.12
C LYS A 80 8.49 -18.63 -3.15
N LEU A 81 7.68 -17.79 -2.53
CA LEU A 81 6.68 -18.20 -1.54
C LEU A 81 5.40 -18.74 -2.19
N TYR A 82 4.96 -18.10 -3.27
CA TYR A 82 3.69 -18.38 -3.94
C TYR A 82 3.88 -18.39 -5.46
N PRO A 83 4.38 -19.48 -6.07
CA PRO A 83 4.67 -19.55 -7.51
C PRO A 83 3.47 -19.21 -8.40
N LYS A 84 2.25 -19.52 -7.94
CA LYS A 84 0.99 -19.26 -8.67
C LYS A 84 0.44 -17.85 -8.47
N ALA A 85 1.04 -17.01 -7.61
CA ALA A 85 0.60 -15.65 -7.41
C ALA A 85 0.74 -14.83 -8.69
N LYS A 86 -0.27 -13.99 -8.99
CA LYS A 86 -0.19 -13.01 -10.06
C LYS A 86 0.46 -11.73 -9.51
N LEU A 87 1.46 -11.23 -10.24
CA LEU A 87 2.22 -10.05 -9.87
C LEU A 87 1.97 -8.92 -10.87
N PHE A 88 1.85 -7.72 -10.33
CA PHE A 88 1.68 -6.48 -11.06
C PHE A 88 2.85 -5.56 -10.67
N TYR A 89 3.68 -5.18 -11.63
CA TYR A 89 4.83 -4.31 -11.38
C TYR A 89 4.40 -2.84 -11.49
N MET A 90 3.80 -2.34 -10.39
CA MET A 90 3.08 -1.06 -10.39
C MET A 90 3.95 0.15 -10.01
N HIS A 91 5.25 -0.04 -9.80
CA HIS A 91 6.17 1.08 -9.69
C HIS A 91 6.43 1.70 -11.08
N THR A 92 6.32 3.04 -11.19
CA THR A 92 6.39 3.73 -12.49
C THR A 92 7.81 3.92 -13.01
N VAL A 93 8.84 3.77 -12.19
CA VAL A 93 10.25 3.89 -12.57
C VAL A 93 10.98 2.60 -12.22
N LYS A 94 11.51 1.89 -13.23
CA LYS A 94 12.13 0.58 -13.08
C LYS A 94 13.48 0.52 -13.80
N ALA A 95 14.44 -0.25 -13.27
CA ALA A 95 15.66 -0.54 -14.02
C ALA A 95 15.34 -1.42 -15.24
N ARG A 96 16.08 -1.25 -16.32
CA ARG A 96 15.92 -1.99 -17.58
C ARG A 96 16.08 -3.49 -17.36
N GLU A 97 17.08 -3.86 -16.58
CA GLU A 97 17.41 -5.23 -16.21
C GLU A 97 16.28 -5.87 -15.40
N ASP A 98 15.67 -5.09 -14.51
CA ASP A 98 14.56 -5.53 -13.67
C ASP A 98 13.28 -5.79 -14.49
N ILE A 99 13.02 -4.97 -15.51
CA ILE A 99 11.91 -5.17 -16.44
C ILE A 99 12.12 -6.46 -17.25
N ASN A 100 13.33 -6.63 -17.80
CA ASN A 100 13.67 -7.82 -18.59
C ASN A 100 13.52 -9.10 -17.75
N LEU A 101 14.08 -9.09 -16.54
CA LEU A 101 13.99 -10.22 -15.61
C LEU A 101 12.54 -10.52 -15.22
N ALA A 102 11.75 -9.49 -14.87
CA ALA A 102 10.34 -9.62 -14.52
C ALA A 102 9.53 -10.25 -15.66
N TYR A 103 9.77 -9.81 -16.89
CA TYR A 103 9.10 -10.32 -18.07
C TYR A 103 9.51 -11.76 -18.41
N LYS A 104 10.81 -12.04 -18.55
CA LYS A 104 11.35 -13.33 -19.03
C LYS A 104 11.26 -14.44 -17.98
N GLU A 105 11.76 -14.17 -16.78
CA GLU A 105 11.94 -15.22 -15.77
C GLU A 105 10.67 -15.39 -14.91
N TYR A 106 9.96 -14.28 -14.63
CA TYR A 106 8.81 -14.31 -13.72
C TYR A 106 7.46 -14.20 -14.41
N GLY A 107 7.44 -14.07 -15.74
CA GLY A 107 6.22 -14.07 -16.53
C GLY A 107 5.30 -12.86 -16.26
N ILE A 108 5.85 -11.75 -15.74
CA ILE A 108 5.07 -10.53 -15.49
C ILE A 108 4.74 -9.87 -16.82
N ARG A 109 3.48 -9.46 -16.96
CA ARG A 109 2.95 -8.79 -18.15
C ARG A 109 2.35 -7.43 -17.81
N ASP A 110 2.09 -7.18 -16.55
CA ASP A 110 1.42 -5.99 -16.01
C ASP A 110 2.47 -4.98 -15.52
N PHE A 111 2.65 -3.86 -16.25
CA PHE A 111 3.67 -2.83 -15.95
C PHE A 111 3.05 -1.43 -15.91
N ALA A 112 3.31 -0.67 -14.82
CA ALA A 112 2.94 0.72 -14.73
C ALA A 112 4.04 1.63 -15.29
N LEU A 113 3.61 2.78 -15.81
CA LEU A 113 4.46 3.83 -16.35
C LEU A 113 3.77 5.20 -16.21
N ASP A 114 4.55 6.28 -16.25
CA ASP A 114 4.05 7.64 -16.21
C ASP A 114 4.78 8.61 -17.15
N THR A 115 5.75 8.09 -17.94
CA THR A 115 6.47 8.87 -18.97
C THR A 115 6.65 8.07 -20.26
N LYS A 116 6.96 8.77 -21.36
CA LYS A 116 7.29 8.14 -22.65
C LYS A 116 8.59 7.36 -22.58
N GLU A 117 9.55 7.86 -21.84
CA GLU A 117 10.86 7.25 -21.64
C GLU A 117 10.73 5.90 -20.91
N GLU A 118 9.85 5.84 -19.91
CA GLU A 118 9.57 4.56 -19.23
C GLU A 118 8.84 3.58 -20.15
N LEU A 119 7.90 4.05 -20.97
CA LEU A 119 7.25 3.21 -21.99
C LEU A 119 8.28 2.62 -22.95
N GLN A 120 9.16 3.47 -23.51
CA GLN A 120 10.20 3.02 -24.42
C GLN A 120 11.12 2.00 -23.75
N LYS A 121 11.53 2.26 -22.52
CA LYS A 121 12.35 1.34 -21.73
C LYS A 121 11.68 -0.02 -21.51
N ILE A 122 10.37 -0.05 -21.22
CA ILE A 122 9.60 -1.29 -21.09
C ILE A 122 9.59 -2.04 -22.41
N LEU A 123 9.30 -1.36 -23.54
CA LEU A 123 9.26 -1.98 -24.85
C LEU A 123 10.60 -2.59 -25.26
N GLU A 124 11.69 -1.86 -25.08
CA GLU A 124 13.02 -2.34 -25.37
C GLU A 124 13.43 -3.52 -24.49
N ALA A 125 13.21 -3.42 -23.18
CA ALA A 125 13.57 -4.47 -22.21
C ALA A 125 12.73 -5.76 -22.38
N THR A 126 11.55 -5.66 -22.98
CA THR A 126 10.68 -6.81 -23.31
C THR A 126 10.76 -7.23 -24.79
N HIS A 127 11.72 -6.67 -25.57
CA HIS A 127 11.88 -6.91 -27.01
C HIS A 127 10.58 -6.64 -27.81
N ASN A 128 9.92 -5.54 -27.51
CA ASN A 128 8.64 -5.09 -28.13
C ASN A 128 7.53 -6.15 -28.05
N ALA A 129 7.45 -6.84 -26.92
CA ALA A 129 6.45 -7.86 -26.66
C ALA A 129 5.03 -7.32 -26.88
N LYS A 130 4.15 -8.16 -27.44
CA LYS A 130 2.77 -7.79 -27.78
C LYS A 130 1.73 -8.25 -26.75
N ASP A 131 2.16 -8.95 -25.71
CA ASP A 131 1.30 -9.52 -24.66
C ASP A 131 1.27 -8.67 -23.37
N LEU A 132 1.79 -7.44 -23.42
CA LEU A 132 1.87 -6.54 -22.27
C LEU A 132 0.52 -5.92 -21.90
N THR A 133 0.30 -5.76 -20.61
CA THR A 133 -0.70 -4.86 -20.03
C THR A 133 0.01 -3.63 -19.50
N LEU A 134 -0.22 -2.47 -20.11
CA LEU A 134 0.45 -1.23 -19.73
C LEU A 134 -0.50 -0.32 -18.97
N TYR A 135 -0.11 0.08 -17.76
CA TYR A 135 -0.90 0.96 -16.90
C TYR A 135 -0.30 2.37 -16.93
N VAL A 136 -1.03 3.31 -17.49
CA VAL A 136 -0.66 4.72 -17.41
C VAL A 136 -1.11 5.25 -16.04
N ARG A 137 -0.15 5.58 -15.19
CA ARG A 137 -0.44 6.19 -13.89
C ARG A 137 -0.60 7.69 -14.06
N VAL A 138 -1.73 8.21 -13.58
CA VAL A 138 -2.09 9.63 -13.63
C VAL A 138 -1.84 10.26 -12.27
N ALA A 139 -1.23 11.44 -12.24
CA ALA A 139 -1.06 12.23 -11.03
C ALA A 139 -2.41 12.82 -10.60
N ILE A 140 -2.80 12.56 -9.37
CA ILE A 140 -3.98 13.15 -8.74
C ILE A 140 -3.49 13.95 -7.53
N SER A 141 -3.58 15.26 -7.61
CA SER A 141 -3.28 16.14 -6.46
C SER A 141 -4.27 15.86 -5.34
N ASN A 142 -3.76 15.60 -4.15
CA ASN A 142 -4.58 15.29 -3.00
C ASN A 142 -4.02 15.88 -1.71
N GLU A 143 -4.61 17.00 -1.29
CA GLU A 143 -4.34 17.67 -0.02
C GLU A 143 -4.85 16.92 1.21
N HIS A 144 -5.63 15.85 1.01
CA HIS A 144 -6.25 15.05 2.08
C HIS A 144 -5.46 13.78 2.42
N ALA A 145 -4.30 13.57 1.82
CA ALA A 145 -3.41 12.48 2.15
C ALA A 145 -2.32 12.95 3.11
N GLU A 146 -2.02 12.16 4.14
CA GLU A 146 -0.90 12.46 5.05
C GLU A 146 0.46 12.43 4.31
N ILE A 147 0.56 11.58 3.27
CA ILE A 147 1.72 11.52 2.39
C ILE A 147 1.24 11.68 0.95
N ASP A 148 1.41 12.88 0.39
CA ASP A 148 1.13 13.15 -1.04
C ASP A 148 2.23 12.55 -1.92
N LEU A 149 1.81 11.79 -2.93
CA LEU A 149 2.68 11.14 -3.90
C LEU A 149 2.62 11.78 -5.29
N SER A 150 1.71 12.75 -5.51
CA SER A 150 1.47 13.35 -6.82
C SER A 150 2.63 14.18 -7.35
N ARG A 151 3.48 14.69 -6.44
CA ARG A 151 4.69 15.44 -6.80
C ARG A 151 5.84 14.55 -7.29
N LYS A 152 5.75 13.23 -7.03
CA LYS A 152 6.82 12.28 -7.33
C LYS A 152 6.44 11.33 -8.48
N PHE A 153 5.19 10.96 -8.58
CA PHE A 153 4.72 9.92 -9.50
C PHE A 153 3.41 10.30 -10.18
N GLY A 154 3.28 9.83 -11.41
CA GLY A 154 2.11 9.98 -12.25
C GLY A 154 2.29 11.06 -13.31
N ALA A 155 1.84 10.79 -14.54
CA ALA A 155 1.77 11.76 -15.61
C ALA A 155 0.74 12.84 -15.28
N LEU A 156 1.02 14.10 -15.61
CA LEU A 156 0.01 15.14 -15.53
C LEU A 156 -1.15 14.80 -16.51
N PRO A 157 -2.39 15.18 -16.23
CA PRO A 157 -3.53 14.84 -17.10
C PRO A 157 -3.35 15.23 -18.55
N SER A 158 -2.65 16.34 -18.85
CA SER A 158 -2.33 16.77 -20.21
C SER A 158 -1.36 15.82 -20.92
N GLU A 159 -0.35 15.31 -20.22
CA GLU A 159 0.65 14.38 -20.72
C GLU A 159 0.07 12.96 -20.86
N ALA A 160 -0.77 12.57 -19.92
CA ALA A 160 -1.44 11.27 -19.91
C ALA A 160 -2.25 11.00 -21.18
N LEU A 161 -2.84 12.03 -21.81
CA LEU A 161 -3.57 11.90 -23.08
C LEU A 161 -2.71 11.29 -24.19
N GLY A 162 -1.52 11.84 -24.39
CA GLY A 162 -0.57 11.33 -25.38
C GLY A 162 -0.02 9.97 -25.01
N LEU A 163 0.27 9.77 -23.73
CA LEU A 163 0.84 8.53 -23.21
C LEU A 163 -0.15 7.35 -23.32
N ILE A 164 -1.44 7.57 -23.03
CA ILE A 164 -2.50 6.56 -23.20
C ILE A 164 -2.60 6.13 -24.67
N ARG A 165 -2.63 7.10 -25.60
CA ARG A 165 -2.70 6.79 -27.03
C ARG A 165 -1.49 5.99 -27.51
N LEU A 166 -0.29 6.41 -27.11
CA LEU A 166 0.94 5.75 -27.45
C LEU A 166 1.02 4.33 -26.84
N SER A 167 0.69 4.19 -25.55
CA SER A 167 0.69 2.89 -24.89
C SER A 167 -0.31 1.91 -25.53
N LYS A 168 -1.48 2.39 -25.96
CA LYS A 168 -2.49 1.54 -26.64
C LYS A 168 -1.99 0.92 -27.95
N GLN A 169 -1.06 1.59 -28.67
CA GLN A 169 -0.48 1.04 -29.90
C GLN A 169 0.45 -0.15 -29.66
N HIS A 170 1.01 -0.27 -28.46
CA HIS A 170 1.99 -1.28 -28.11
C HIS A 170 1.46 -2.35 -27.12
N ALA A 171 0.39 -2.05 -26.40
CA ALA A 171 -0.16 -2.93 -25.38
C ALA A 171 -1.22 -3.90 -25.95
N ASN A 172 -1.24 -5.11 -25.42
CA ASN A 172 -2.39 -6.02 -25.55
C ASN A 172 -3.60 -5.46 -24.79
N LYS A 173 -3.36 -4.97 -23.57
CA LYS A 173 -4.37 -4.31 -22.73
C LYS A 173 -3.84 -2.99 -22.21
N ILE A 174 -4.73 -2.00 -22.11
CA ILE A 174 -4.42 -0.71 -21.50
C ILE A 174 -5.13 -0.57 -20.16
N GLY A 175 -4.38 -0.23 -19.14
CA GLY A 175 -4.88 0.19 -17.83
C GLY A 175 -4.68 1.68 -17.62
N ILE A 176 -5.56 2.30 -16.85
CA ILE A 176 -5.32 3.63 -16.30
C ILE A 176 -5.33 3.49 -14.79
N SER A 177 -4.32 4.03 -14.14
CA SER A 177 -4.17 3.96 -12.69
C SER A 177 -3.96 5.34 -12.07
N PHE A 178 -4.33 5.46 -10.80
CA PHE A 178 -3.97 6.60 -9.97
C PHE A 178 -3.69 6.12 -8.54
N HIS A 179 -3.16 7.01 -7.71
CA HIS A 179 -2.98 6.75 -6.29
C HIS A 179 -3.26 8.04 -5.52
N VAL A 180 -4.15 7.99 -4.54
CA VAL A 180 -4.61 9.17 -3.79
C VAL A 180 -3.66 9.62 -2.67
N GLY A 181 -2.45 9.07 -2.61
CA GLY A 181 -1.51 9.30 -1.50
C GLY A 181 -1.72 8.30 -0.36
N SER A 182 -0.78 8.22 0.59
CA SER A 182 -0.90 7.30 1.72
C SER A 182 -1.72 7.93 2.84
N GLN A 183 -2.54 7.13 3.53
CA GLN A 183 -3.44 7.58 4.60
C GLN A 183 -4.37 8.70 4.09
N CYS A 184 -5.17 8.39 3.08
CA CYS A 184 -6.12 9.35 2.51
C CYS A 184 -7.33 9.52 3.42
N MET A 185 -7.45 10.68 4.07
CA MET A 185 -8.47 10.93 5.08
C MET A 185 -9.87 11.17 4.52
N HIS A 186 -9.99 11.48 3.22
CA HIS A 186 -11.29 11.80 2.59
C HIS A 186 -11.58 10.93 1.38
N LYS A 187 -12.70 10.21 1.42
CA LYS A 187 -13.18 9.33 0.34
C LYS A 187 -13.33 10.02 -1.01
N ILE A 188 -13.61 11.35 -1.03
CA ILE A 188 -13.81 12.13 -2.25
C ILE A 188 -12.55 12.15 -3.15
N SER A 189 -11.38 11.87 -2.60
CA SER A 189 -10.15 11.78 -3.38
C SER A 189 -10.19 10.65 -4.41
N PHE A 190 -10.87 9.55 -4.09
CA PHE A 190 -11.06 8.46 -5.04
C PHE A 190 -12.03 8.84 -6.16
N SER A 191 -13.12 9.56 -5.85
CA SER A 191 -14.03 10.05 -6.90
C SER A 191 -13.36 11.10 -7.78
N LYS A 192 -12.51 11.98 -7.23
CA LYS A 192 -11.67 12.89 -8.05
C LYS A 192 -10.81 12.10 -9.04
N GLY A 193 -10.12 11.05 -8.60
CA GLY A 193 -9.30 10.19 -9.47
C GLY A 193 -10.12 9.50 -10.57
N ILE A 194 -11.28 8.95 -10.23
CA ILE A 194 -12.18 8.30 -11.21
C ILE A 194 -12.75 9.32 -12.20
N ASN A 195 -13.08 10.54 -11.76
CA ASN A 195 -13.55 11.62 -12.62
C ASN A 195 -12.45 12.09 -13.59
N GLU A 196 -11.18 12.10 -13.17
CA GLU A 196 -10.08 12.38 -14.09
C GLU A 196 -9.96 11.28 -15.15
N ILE A 197 -10.08 10.01 -14.79
CA ILE A 197 -10.16 8.91 -15.77
C ILE A 197 -11.32 9.11 -16.74
N LYS A 198 -12.50 9.51 -16.25
CA LYS A 198 -13.66 9.85 -17.10
C LYS A 198 -13.33 10.94 -18.14
N SER A 199 -12.63 12.00 -17.70
CA SER A 199 -12.15 13.08 -18.58
C SER A 199 -11.18 12.55 -19.64
N LEU A 200 -10.21 11.70 -19.23
CA LEU A 200 -9.25 11.09 -20.14
C LEU A 200 -9.92 10.18 -21.18
N ILE A 201 -10.89 9.34 -20.78
CA ILE A 201 -11.69 8.51 -21.70
C ILE A 201 -12.40 9.40 -22.73
N LYS A 202 -13.08 10.47 -22.26
CA LYS A 202 -13.80 11.40 -23.14
C LYS A 202 -12.87 12.06 -24.18
N LYS A 203 -11.67 12.48 -23.77
CA LYS A 203 -10.70 13.19 -24.63
C LYS A 203 -9.92 12.25 -25.55
N THR A 204 -9.57 11.06 -25.09
CA THR A 204 -8.82 10.07 -25.89
C THR A 204 -9.71 9.23 -26.78
N LYS A 205 -10.99 9.07 -26.43
CA LYS A 205 -11.94 8.10 -26.99
C LYS A 205 -11.49 6.64 -26.78
N ILE A 206 -10.59 6.40 -25.82
CA ILE A 206 -10.09 5.07 -25.47
C ILE A 206 -10.71 4.68 -24.13
N ILE A 207 -11.50 3.62 -24.13
CA ILE A 207 -11.97 2.95 -22.89
C ILE A 207 -10.86 2.00 -22.47
N PRO A 208 -10.29 2.13 -21.25
CA PRO A 208 -9.28 1.21 -20.78
C PRO A 208 -9.87 -0.19 -20.52
N ASP A 209 -9.05 -1.22 -20.64
CA ASP A 209 -9.42 -2.57 -20.25
C ASP A 209 -9.48 -2.73 -18.72
N ILE A 210 -8.70 -1.90 -18.01
CA ILE A 210 -8.56 -1.96 -16.54
C ILE A 210 -8.51 -0.55 -15.96
N ILE A 211 -9.24 -0.32 -14.87
CA ILE A 211 -9.08 0.85 -14.01
C ILE A 211 -8.49 0.38 -12.67
N ASN A 212 -7.34 0.97 -12.30
CA ASN A 212 -6.71 0.74 -11.02
C ASN A 212 -6.86 1.98 -10.15
N VAL A 213 -7.66 1.87 -9.10
CA VAL A 213 -7.91 2.98 -8.17
C VAL A 213 -6.77 3.16 -7.15
N GLY A 214 -5.72 2.35 -7.25
CA GLY A 214 -4.53 2.44 -6.40
C GLY A 214 -4.77 2.04 -4.96
N GLY A 215 -3.87 2.51 -4.12
CA GLY A 215 -3.92 2.36 -2.67
C GLY A 215 -4.33 3.66 -1.97
N GLY A 216 -3.85 3.82 -0.73
CA GLY A 216 -4.13 5.01 0.09
C GLY A 216 -5.29 4.84 1.05
N PHE A 217 -5.97 3.69 1.06
CA PHE A 217 -7.01 3.39 2.04
C PHE A 217 -6.48 3.57 3.45
N PRO A 218 -7.15 4.38 4.29
CA PRO A 218 -6.63 4.77 5.59
C PRO A 218 -6.84 3.72 6.67
N SER A 219 -6.10 3.87 7.75
CA SER A 219 -6.31 3.20 9.04
C SER A 219 -6.53 4.23 10.14
N ILE A 220 -7.05 3.80 11.28
CA ILE A 220 -7.32 4.67 12.42
C ILE A 220 -6.05 4.83 13.25
N TYR A 221 -5.69 6.09 13.54
CA TYR A 221 -4.65 6.48 14.49
C TYR A 221 -5.27 7.44 15.54
N PRO A 222 -4.63 7.69 16.68
CA PRO A 222 -5.21 8.53 17.75
C PRO A 222 -5.76 9.87 17.26
N ASP A 223 -5.02 10.58 16.40
CA ASP A 223 -5.41 11.89 15.87
C ASP A 223 -5.85 11.88 14.41
N LEU A 224 -5.84 10.71 13.77
CA LEU A 224 -6.26 10.51 12.40
C LEU A 224 -7.44 9.53 12.36
N LYS A 225 -8.66 10.08 12.35
CA LYS A 225 -9.92 9.32 12.38
C LYS A 225 -10.65 9.47 11.05
N PRO A 226 -10.30 8.66 10.02
CA PRO A 226 -11.01 8.66 8.75
C PRO A 226 -12.44 8.15 8.92
N GLU A 227 -13.27 8.38 7.90
CA GLU A 227 -14.55 7.68 7.79
C GLU A 227 -14.35 6.15 7.73
N PRO A 228 -15.38 5.35 8.05
CA PRO A 228 -15.34 3.91 7.85
C PRO A 228 -14.98 3.53 6.40
N LEU A 229 -14.19 2.49 6.22
CA LEU A 229 -13.75 2.03 4.88
C LEU A 229 -14.91 1.69 3.94
N GLU A 230 -16.05 1.29 4.49
CA GLU A 230 -17.29 1.07 3.75
C GLU A 230 -17.71 2.30 2.93
N ASN A 231 -17.49 3.50 3.48
CA ASN A 231 -17.85 4.75 2.81
C ASN A 231 -16.90 5.04 1.62
N TYR A 232 -15.63 4.66 1.74
CA TYR A 232 -14.68 4.75 0.62
C TYR A 232 -15.09 3.81 -0.51
N LEU A 233 -15.43 2.56 -0.19
CA LEU A 233 -15.84 1.58 -1.21
C LEU A 233 -17.17 1.93 -1.86
N LYS A 234 -18.13 2.50 -1.10
CA LYS A 234 -19.39 3.05 -1.65
C LYS A 234 -19.12 4.19 -2.62
N GLU A 235 -18.24 5.13 -2.24
CA GLU A 235 -17.88 6.29 -3.09
C GLU A 235 -17.21 5.83 -4.39
N ILE A 236 -16.27 4.87 -4.30
CA ILE A 236 -15.63 4.27 -5.47
C ILE A 236 -16.68 3.63 -6.38
N ARG A 237 -17.57 2.80 -5.83
CA ARG A 237 -18.62 2.11 -6.61
C ARG A 237 -19.53 3.12 -7.34
N LYS A 238 -20.04 4.12 -6.62
CA LYS A 238 -20.86 5.18 -7.19
C LYS A 238 -20.13 5.90 -8.33
N SER A 239 -18.89 6.30 -8.11
CA SER A 239 -18.09 7.01 -9.12
C SER A 239 -17.79 6.15 -10.37
N LEU A 240 -17.66 4.84 -10.21
CA LEU A 240 -17.49 3.90 -11.32
C LEU A 240 -18.80 3.74 -12.12
N GLU A 241 -19.94 3.69 -11.45
CA GLU A 241 -21.28 3.68 -12.08
C GLU A 241 -21.50 4.99 -12.88
N ASP A 242 -21.08 6.13 -12.33
CA ASP A 242 -21.17 7.45 -12.97
C ASP A 242 -20.27 7.61 -14.20
N LEU A 243 -19.35 6.68 -14.48
CA LEU A 243 -18.60 6.66 -15.76
C LEU A 243 -19.55 6.45 -16.95
N ASN A 244 -20.67 5.79 -16.74
CA ASN A 244 -21.70 5.52 -17.74
C ASN A 244 -21.14 4.89 -19.03
N LEU A 245 -20.30 3.88 -18.87
CA LEU A 245 -19.68 3.16 -19.99
C LEU A 245 -20.55 1.95 -20.39
N SER A 246 -20.63 1.68 -21.69
CA SER A 246 -21.36 0.50 -22.23
C SER A 246 -20.82 -0.83 -21.69
N LYS A 247 -19.52 -0.87 -21.38
CA LYS A 247 -18.86 -2.00 -20.70
C LYS A 247 -17.92 -1.44 -19.64
N LEU A 248 -18.12 -1.82 -18.39
CA LEU A 248 -17.23 -1.44 -17.31
C LEU A 248 -15.88 -2.17 -17.46
N PRO A 249 -14.76 -1.45 -17.39
CA PRO A 249 -13.43 -2.03 -17.28
C PRO A 249 -13.30 -2.94 -16.07
N LYS A 250 -12.31 -3.83 -16.09
CA LYS A 250 -11.92 -4.55 -14.89
C LYS A 250 -11.41 -3.55 -13.84
N ILE A 251 -11.87 -3.67 -12.60
CA ILE A 251 -11.48 -2.78 -11.50
C ILE A 251 -10.47 -3.48 -10.60
N ILE A 252 -9.42 -2.78 -10.21
CA ILE A 252 -8.44 -3.26 -9.23
C ILE A 252 -8.09 -2.19 -8.21
N CYS A 253 -7.64 -2.60 -7.01
CA CYS A 253 -7.09 -1.71 -5.99
C CYS A 253 -5.82 -2.31 -5.36
N GLU A 254 -5.04 -1.45 -4.68
CA GLU A 254 -3.73 -1.78 -4.11
C GLU A 254 -3.67 -1.46 -2.59
N PRO A 255 -4.55 -2.02 -1.74
CA PRO A 255 -4.48 -1.74 -0.32
C PRO A 255 -3.21 -2.35 0.29
N GLY A 256 -2.52 -1.57 1.10
CA GLY A 256 -1.42 -2.00 1.93
C GLY A 256 -1.72 -1.75 3.40
N ARG A 257 -1.59 -0.48 3.83
CA ARG A 257 -1.84 -0.04 5.22
C ARG A 257 -3.16 -0.55 5.78
N ALA A 258 -4.26 -0.41 5.09
CA ALA A 258 -5.58 -0.84 5.54
C ALA A 258 -5.71 -2.37 5.77
N ILE A 259 -4.81 -3.17 5.19
CA ILE A 259 -4.77 -4.63 5.43
C ILE A 259 -4.00 -4.96 6.72
N VAL A 260 -2.91 -4.25 7.02
CA VAL A 260 -1.95 -4.71 8.04
C VAL A 260 -1.79 -3.79 9.25
N ALA A 261 -2.20 -2.53 9.21
CA ALA A 261 -1.91 -1.57 10.28
C ALA A 261 -2.42 -2.02 11.65
N GLU A 262 -3.63 -2.57 11.73
CA GLU A 262 -4.20 -3.06 12.99
C GLU A 262 -3.61 -4.40 13.46
N SER A 263 -2.83 -5.06 12.61
CA SER A 263 -2.29 -6.39 12.90
C SER A 263 -0.96 -6.36 13.63
N GLY A 264 -0.20 -5.28 13.52
CA GLY A 264 1.13 -5.14 14.09
C GLY A 264 1.12 -4.41 15.43
N SER A 265 2.08 -4.75 16.29
CA SER A 265 2.52 -3.89 17.39
C SER A 265 3.96 -4.24 17.73
N THR A 266 4.70 -3.25 18.24
CA THR A 266 6.07 -3.45 18.70
C THR A 266 6.12 -3.26 20.21
N ILE A 267 6.75 -4.21 20.90
CA ILE A 267 7.12 -4.05 22.29
C ILE A 267 8.51 -3.44 22.31
N VAL A 268 8.64 -2.31 22.99
CA VAL A 268 9.91 -1.62 23.17
C VAL A 268 10.21 -1.51 24.65
N ARG A 269 11.49 -1.51 25.00
CA ARG A 269 11.95 -1.32 26.37
C ARG A 269 12.32 0.14 26.59
N VAL A 270 11.86 0.72 27.71
CA VAL A 270 12.36 2.00 28.18
C VAL A 270 13.69 1.79 28.88
N ASN A 271 14.78 2.19 28.26
CA ASN A 271 16.14 2.06 28.81
C ASN A 271 16.44 3.16 29.82
N LEU A 272 15.88 4.36 29.63
CA LEU A 272 16.10 5.50 30.48
C LEU A 272 14.89 6.45 30.45
N ARG A 273 14.57 7.01 31.62
CA ARG A 273 13.66 8.15 31.77
C ARG A 273 14.41 9.36 32.25
N LYS A 274 14.27 10.49 31.53
CA LYS A 274 14.73 11.83 31.97
C LYS A 274 13.52 12.76 32.03
N LYS A 275 12.99 13.04 33.23
CA LYS A 275 11.77 13.85 33.41
C LYS A 275 10.61 13.31 32.53
N TYR A 276 10.24 14.02 31.46
CA TYR A 276 9.18 13.68 30.51
C TYR A 276 9.69 13.04 29.21
N LYS A 277 10.95 12.59 29.17
CA LYS A 277 11.59 11.92 28.02
C LYS A 277 11.80 10.46 28.32
N LEU A 278 11.34 9.60 27.43
CA LEU A 278 11.55 8.16 27.49
C LEU A 278 12.48 7.73 26.34
N TYR A 279 13.61 7.15 26.69
CA TYR A 279 14.57 6.62 25.73
C TYR A 279 14.30 5.11 25.56
N ILE A 280 13.91 4.73 24.34
CA ILE A 280 13.49 3.38 23.98
C ILE A 280 14.51 2.71 23.07
N ASN A 281 14.45 1.40 22.96
CA ASN A 281 15.40 0.59 22.20
C ASN A 281 15.00 0.35 20.72
N ASP A 282 14.01 1.09 20.21
CA ASP A 282 13.63 1.10 18.78
C ASP A 282 13.32 2.55 18.36
N GLY A 283 13.21 2.80 17.06
CA GLY A 283 13.00 4.16 16.55
C GLY A 283 12.61 4.20 15.08
N THR A 284 12.75 5.36 14.47
CA THR A 284 12.34 5.64 13.08
C THR A 284 13.14 4.86 12.04
N TYR A 285 14.38 4.48 12.35
CA TYR A 285 15.18 3.55 11.49
C TYR A 285 14.90 2.08 11.77
N GLY A 286 13.99 1.77 12.68
CA GLY A 286 13.54 0.43 12.99
C GLY A 286 12.05 0.24 12.65
N SER A 287 11.31 -0.33 13.60
CA SER A 287 9.90 -0.63 13.41
C SER A 287 8.97 0.57 13.53
N LEU A 288 9.44 1.69 14.04
CA LEU A 288 8.65 2.89 14.28
C LEU A 288 8.83 3.94 13.17
N PHE A 289 9.07 3.49 11.93
CA PHE A 289 9.32 4.35 10.77
C PHE A 289 8.24 5.43 10.59
N ASP A 290 6.95 5.05 10.65
CA ASP A 290 5.85 5.99 10.48
C ASP A 290 5.82 7.08 11.58
N SER A 291 6.43 6.86 12.75
CA SER A 291 6.49 7.88 13.81
C SER A 291 7.40 9.06 13.49
N GLY A 292 8.24 8.95 12.47
CA GLY A 292 9.02 10.04 11.90
C GLY A 292 8.26 10.90 10.88
N VAL A 293 7.07 10.49 10.49
CA VAL A 293 6.21 11.24 9.58
C VAL A 293 5.28 12.14 10.39
N PRO A 294 5.15 13.44 10.04
CA PRO A 294 4.20 14.33 10.72
C PRO A 294 2.79 13.73 10.79
N ASN A 295 2.10 14.00 11.88
CA ASN A 295 0.72 13.54 12.18
C ASN A 295 0.54 12.04 12.49
N PHE A 296 1.56 11.18 12.36
CA PHE A 296 1.44 9.78 12.77
C PHE A 296 1.79 9.60 14.25
N ILE A 297 0.77 9.60 15.10
CA ILE A 297 0.90 9.24 16.50
C ILE A 297 0.53 7.77 16.67
N LEU A 298 1.50 6.96 17.12
CA LEU A 298 1.27 5.54 17.34
C LEU A 298 0.58 5.31 18.69
N PRO A 299 -0.53 4.56 18.75
CA PRO A 299 -1.17 4.22 20.02
C PRO A 299 -0.20 3.41 20.88
N SER A 300 0.03 3.85 22.10
CA SER A 300 0.97 3.21 23.01
C SER A 300 0.35 2.96 24.38
N ARG A 301 0.81 1.92 25.05
CA ARG A 301 0.49 1.65 26.45
C ARG A 301 1.72 1.15 27.20
N MET A 302 1.80 1.45 28.48
CA MET A 302 2.83 0.92 29.36
C MET A 302 2.47 -0.47 29.86
N ILE A 303 3.46 -1.37 29.88
CA ILE A 303 3.40 -2.65 30.58
C ILE A 303 4.41 -2.58 31.70
N SER A 304 3.99 -2.82 32.93
CA SER A 304 4.83 -2.75 34.13
C SER A 304 5.12 -4.17 34.65
N ASN A 305 6.39 -4.51 34.79
CA ASN A 305 6.84 -5.78 35.40
C ASN A 305 6.70 -5.72 36.92
N GLY A 306 5.47 -5.91 37.42
CA GLY A 306 5.23 -6.04 38.87
C GLY A 306 5.34 -4.75 39.71
N ARG A 307 5.56 -3.56 39.07
CA ARG A 307 5.55 -2.28 39.77
C ARG A 307 4.16 -1.68 39.79
N VAL A 308 3.79 -1.03 40.89
CA VAL A 308 2.52 -0.29 41.00
C VAL A 308 2.52 0.85 40.01
N GLN A 309 1.53 0.85 39.17
CA GLN A 309 1.32 1.93 38.19
C GLN A 309 0.70 3.14 38.88
N SER A 310 1.24 4.34 38.64
CA SER A 310 0.60 5.59 39.03
C SER A 310 -0.71 5.74 38.26
N LYS A 311 -1.79 6.15 38.93
CA LYS A 311 -3.05 6.53 38.29
C LYS A 311 -2.96 7.88 37.54
N LYS A 312 -1.88 8.65 37.76
CA LYS A 312 -1.68 9.94 37.12
C LYS A 312 -1.21 9.76 35.67
N ILE A 313 -2.02 10.20 34.73
CA ILE A 313 -1.66 10.27 33.32
C ILE A 313 -0.76 11.47 33.09
N THR A 314 0.35 11.26 32.37
CA THR A 314 1.33 12.29 32.05
C THR A 314 1.80 12.06 30.60
N SER A 315 1.94 13.14 29.82
CA SER A 315 2.50 13.07 28.48
C SER A 315 4.01 12.85 28.53
N PHE A 316 4.52 12.04 27.61
CA PHE A 316 5.94 11.76 27.45
C PHE A 316 6.33 11.89 25.98
N ASN A 317 7.56 12.35 25.73
CA ASN A 317 8.21 12.28 24.44
C ASN A 317 9.06 11.01 24.38
N PHE A 318 8.95 10.28 23.27
CA PHE A 318 9.74 9.08 23.01
C PHE A 318 10.95 9.43 22.14
N TYR A 319 12.10 8.86 22.48
CA TYR A 319 13.36 9.01 21.75
C TYR A 319 13.90 7.61 21.46
N GLY A 320 14.21 7.35 20.20
CA GLY A 320 14.83 6.11 19.76
C GLY A 320 16.34 6.05 20.07
N PRO A 321 17.03 5.01 19.62
CA PRO A 321 18.46 4.80 19.89
C PRO A 321 19.39 5.63 18.98
N THR A 322 18.85 6.31 17.97
CA THR A 322 19.60 7.13 17.01
C THR A 322 19.54 8.63 17.32
N CYS A 323 20.26 9.45 16.57
CA CYS A 323 20.32 10.90 16.78
C CYS A 323 19.10 11.65 16.23
N ASP A 324 18.17 10.96 15.58
CA ASP A 324 16.97 11.51 14.93
C ASP A 324 15.75 11.49 15.84
#